data_2d445ff1803d3578fbc9143d00c7574f
#
_entry.id   2d445ff1803d3578fbc9143d00c7574f
#
_cell.length_a   1.000
_cell.length_b   1.000
_cell.length_c   1.000
_cell.angle_alpha   90.00
_cell.angle_beta   90.00
_cell.angle_gamma   90.00
#
_symmetry.space_group_name_H-M   'P 1'
#
loop_
_entity.id
_entity.type
_entity.pdbx_description
1 polymer ?
#
loop_
_entity_poly.entity_id
_entity_poly.type
_entity_poly.pdbx_seq_one_letter_code
_entity_poly.pdbx_strand_id
1 'polypeptide(L)'
;IDACLVGSEMCIRDSIETYPYWQKIVEELRNDYDTVNLCTMFETNDVHPDIIDKMKLFDEVIVPYDYLKDILLKHGVKCKALNYWTSSLIRSKPKVIHKTRDPSKLVFLYNGTNDIRKNVTTLTRIFANVLENTEHILIVKTNKPDNLTITKNIRVITERISDEQLASLFNLCDYCVTCTRGEGVGLLHLEGYYFNKPIISHKQGVFKQLGVDIIPLPSNEVDIDYTHVPKFLKNVFYGKWWDIDENNSIKVIKKIISE
;
A
#
# COMPACT_ATOMS: atom_id res chain seq x y z
N ILE A 1 7.91 16.91 5.54
CA ILE A 1 9.27 16.53 5.09
C ILE A 1 10.00 15.97 6.30
N ASP A 2 10.29 14.68 6.28
CA ASP A 2 11.17 14.06 7.28
C ASP A 2 12.59 14.09 6.72
N ALA A 3 13.52 14.72 7.43
CA ALA A 3 14.92 14.80 7.03
C ALA A 3 15.79 14.01 7.99
N CYS A 4 16.80 13.31 7.49
CA CYS A 4 17.84 12.73 8.30
C CYS A 4 19.23 13.22 7.86
N LEU A 5 20.10 13.50 8.82
CA LEU A 5 21.44 14.00 8.64
C LEU A 5 22.46 12.89 8.91
N VAL A 6 23.42 12.71 7.98
CA VAL A 6 24.61 11.90 8.20
C VAL A 6 25.81 12.70 7.71
N GLY A 7 26.46 13.43 8.60
CA GLY A 7 27.59 14.32 8.27
C GLY A 7 27.17 15.48 7.36
N SER A 8 27.81 15.64 6.20
CA SER A 8 27.48 16.63 5.17
C SER A 8 26.40 16.15 4.18
N GLU A 9 25.79 15.00 4.43
CA GLU A 9 24.75 14.42 3.57
C GLU A 9 23.37 14.69 4.14
N MET A 10 22.47 15.25 3.32
CA MET A 10 21.07 15.42 3.63
C MET A 10 20.24 14.36 2.89
N CYS A 11 19.40 13.67 3.62
CA CYS A 11 18.42 12.74 3.05
C CYS A 11 17.00 13.24 3.36
N ILE A 12 16.26 13.58 2.31
CA ILE A 12 14.86 14.00 2.41
C ILE A 12 13.97 12.79 2.20
N ARG A 13 13.10 12.52 3.17
CA ARG A 13 12.03 11.57 3.01
C ARG A 13 10.75 12.31 2.68
N ASP A 14 10.28 12.20 1.45
CA ASP A 14 9.12 12.94 0.99
C ASP A 14 8.20 12.09 0.10
N SER A 15 6.92 12.49 0.06
CA SER A 15 5.93 11.90 -0.83
C SER A 15 6.17 12.38 -2.27
N ILE A 16 5.96 11.50 -3.24
CA ILE A 16 6.00 11.86 -4.66
C ILE A 16 5.00 12.97 -5.02
N GLU A 17 3.94 13.15 -4.21
CA GLU A 17 2.92 14.19 -4.40
C GLU A 17 3.49 15.61 -4.22
N THR A 18 4.62 15.75 -3.53
CA THR A 18 5.27 17.04 -3.27
C THR A 18 6.30 17.42 -4.33
N TYR A 19 6.47 16.62 -5.39
CA TYR A 19 7.47 16.83 -6.44
C TYR A 19 7.53 18.25 -7.02
N PRO A 20 6.43 19.03 -7.09
CA PRO A 20 6.49 20.41 -7.61
C PRO A 20 7.41 21.34 -6.79
N TYR A 21 7.64 21.02 -5.52
CA TYR A 21 8.45 21.81 -4.59
C TYR A 21 9.90 21.34 -4.50
N TRP A 22 10.26 20.19 -5.04
CA TRP A 22 11.59 19.59 -4.88
C TRP A 22 12.71 20.46 -5.38
N GLN A 23 12.52 21.19 -6.48
CA GLN A 23 13.56 22.09 -6.99
C GLN A 23 13.95 23.13 -5.95
N LYS A 24 12.98 23.82 -5.36
CA LYS A 24 13.21 24.83 -4.35
C LYS A 24 13.89 24.25 -3.11
N ILE A 25 13.45 23.07 -2.68
CA ILE A 25 14.03 22.36 -1.53
C ILE A 25 15.51 22.03 -1.78
N VAL A 26 15.84 21.48 -2.96
CA VAL A 26 17.23 21.14 -3.32
C VAL A 26 18.09 22.41 -3.37
N GLU A 27 17.61 23.49 -3.99
CA GLU A 27 18.32 24.77 -4.06
C GLU A 27 18.63 25.34 -2.67
N GLU A 28 17.67 25.30 -1.75
CA GLU A 28 17.85 25.76 -0.36
C GLU A 28 18.86 24.88 0.38
N LEU A 29 18.77 23.56 0.28
CA LEU A 29 19.61 22.63 1.03
C LEU A 29 21.07 22.57 0.53
N ARG A 30 21.30 22.85 -0.76
CA ARG A 30 22.69 22.90 -1.31
C ARG A 30 23.53 24.07 -0.77
N ASN A 31 22.94 25.00 -0.02
CA ASN A 31 23.70 26.03 0.69
C ASN A 31 24.41 25.47 1.94
N ASP A 32 23.87 24.39 2.52
CA ASP A 32 24.30 23.86 3.81
C ASP A 32 24.89 22.43 3.69
N TYR A 33 24.63 21.73 2.57
CA TYR A 33 24.98 20.30 2.41
C TYR A 33 25.66 20.02 1.06
N ASP A 34 26.71 19.20 1.08
CA ASP A 34 27.44 18.77 -0.11
C ASP A 34 26.63 17.81 -0.99
N THR A 35 25.78 16.98 -0.36
CA THR A 35 24.91 16.04 -1.05
C THR A 35 23.48 16.11 -0.53
N VAL A 36 22.50 16.05 -1.46
CA VAL A 36 21.09 16.04 -1.16
C VAL A 36 20.45 14.83 -1.82
N ASN A 37 20.02 13.86 -1.02
CA ASN A 37 19.41 12.62 -1.49
C ASN A 37 17.88 12.65 -1.25
N LEU A 38 17.12 12.00 -2.13
CA LEU A 38 15.66 11.85 -2.02
C LEU A 38 15.30 10.42 -1.63
N CYS A 39 14.57 10.24 -0.54
CA CYS A 39 13.92 8.98 -0.20
C CYS A 39 12.43 9.05 -0.57
N THR A 40 12.01 8.29 -1.56
CA THR A 40 10.62 8.32 -2.05
C THR A 40 10.13 6.96 -2.54
N MET A 41 8.88 6.92 -2.99
CA MET A 41 8.25 5.74 -3.58
C MET A 41 7.13 6.16 -4.52
N PHE A 42 6.71 5.23 -5.37
CA PHE A 42 5.53 5.38 -6.25
C PHE A 42 4.79 4.05 -6.36
N GLU A 43 3.54 4.08 -6.86
CA GLU A 43 2.61 2.97 -6.77
C GLU A 43 2.18 2.39 -8.13
N THR A 44 2.79 2.85 -9.20
CA THR A 44 2.50 2.46 -10.59
C THR A 44 3.70 1.77 -11.23
N ASN A 45 3.54 1.27 -12.46
CA ASN A 45 4.63 0.59 -13.17
C ASN A 45 5.55 1.54 -13.94
N ASP A 46 5.30 2.86 -13.86
CA ASP A 46 6.14 3.90 -14.46
C ASP A 46 6.00 5.23 -13.71
N VAL A 47 6.83 6.22 -14.02
CA VAL A 47 6.86 7.55 -13.40
C VAL A 47 6.76 8.64 -14.46
N HIS A 48 5.93 9.66 -14.19
CA HIS A 48 5.73 10.78 -15.11
C HIS A 48 7.04 11.52 -15.41
N PRO A 49 7.29 11.93 -16.67
CA PRO A 49 8.53 12.62 -17.06
C PRO A 49 8.85 13.85 -16.21
N ASP A 50 7.87 14.67 -15.85
CA ASP A 50 8.09 15.85 -14.99
C ASP A 50 8.63 15.47 -13.61
N ILE A 51 8.20 14.33 -13.06
CA ILE A 51 8.68 13.82 -11.77
C ILE A 51 10.09 13.28 -11.94
N ILE A 52 10.37 12.56 -13.03
CA ILE A 52 11.71 12.07 -13.38
C ILE A 52 12.70 13.22 -13.47
N ASP A 53 12.34 14.32 -14.14
CA ASP A 53 13.20 15.49 -14.27
C ASP A 53 13.49 16.14 -12.91
N LYS A 54 12.51 16.16 -12.02
CA LYS A 54 12.71 16.64 -10.64
C LYS A 54 13.55 15.68 -9.79
N MET A 55 13.41 14.37 -9.98
CA MET A 55 14.25 13.37 -9.31
C MET A 55 15.73 13.51 -9.68
N LYS A 56 16.04 13.91 -10.91
CA LYS A 56 17.42 14.13 -11.40
C LYS A 56 18.12 15.34 -10.75
N LEU A 57 17.40 16.19 -10.02
CA LEU A 57 17.98 17.29 -9.25
C LEU A 57 18.73 16.80 -8.00
N PHE A 58 18.42 15.61 -7.52
CA PHE A 58 19.06 14.99 -6.35
C PHE A 58 20.32 14.24 -6.75
N ASP A 59 21.26 14.11 -5.81
CA ASP A 59 22.49 13.37 -6.03
C ASP A 59 22.23 11.86 -6.13
N GLU A 60 21.25 11.35 -5.36
CA GLU A 60 20.77 9.99 -5.44
C GLU A 60 19.30 9.89 -4.98
N VAL A 61 18.51 9.05 -5.65
CA VAL A 61 17.16 8.69 -5.21
C VAL A 61 17.19 7.33 -4.51
N ILE A 62 16.56 7.23 -3.36
CA ILE A 62 16.51 6.02 -2.56
C ILE A 62 15.05 5.53 -2.53
N VAL A 63 14.83 4.30 -2.98
CA VAL A 63 13.50 3.67 -3.04
C VAL A 63 13.47 2.38 -2.21
N PRO A 64 12.28 1.90 -1.77
CA PRO A 64 12.19 0.72 -0.92
C PRO A 64 12.66 -0.59 -1.55
N TYR A 65 12.44 -0.78 -2.86
CA TYR A 65 12.61 -2.07 -3.53
C TYR A 65 13.31 -1.95 -4.88
N ASP A 66 14.01 -3.02 -5.28
CA ASP A 66 14.66 -3.10 -6.60
C ASP A 66 13.68 -2.93 -7.75
N TYR A 67 12.43 -3.38 -7.62
CA TYR A 67 11.38 -3.14 -8.61
C TYR A 67 11.23 -1.65 -8.96
N LEU A 68 11.18 -0.77 -7.96
CA LEU A 68 11.07 0.68 -8.17
C LEU A 68 12.39 1.27 -8.70
N LYS A 69 13.53 0.79 -8.20
CA LYS A 69 14.87 1.16 -8.70
C LYS A 69 15.01 0.86 -10.19
N ASP A 70 14.61 -0.34 -10.61
CA ASP A 70 14.75 -0.76 -12.02
C ASP A 70 13.91 0.08 -12.97
N ILE A 71 12.76 0.60 -12.51
CA ILE A 71 11.95 1.58 -13.26
C ILE A 71 12.72 2.89 -13.38
N LEU A 72 13.25 3.45 -12.29
CA LEU A 72 13.97 4.72 -12.29
C LEU A 72 15.26 4.68 -13.12
N LEU A 73 15.99 3.57 -13.08
CA LEU A 73 17.21 3.37 -13.89
C LEU A 73 16.93 3.45 -15.39
N LYS A 74 15.77 2.97 -15.88
CA LYS A 74 15.36 3.10 -17.30
C LYS A 74 15.22 4.56 -17.74
N HIS A 75 14.91 5.46 -16.81
CA HIS A 75 14.80 6.89 -17.04
C HIS A 75 16.10 7.67 -16.78
N GLY A 76 17.20 6.96 -16.47
CA GLY A 76 18.50 7.58 -16.20
C GLY A 76 18.59 8.31 -14.87
N VAL A 77 17.74 7.95 -13.89
CA VAL A 77 17.81 8.47 -12.53
C VAL A 77 18.84 7.66 -11.74
N LYS A 78 19.83 8.32 -11.13
CA LYS A 78 20.76 7.66 -10.22
C LYS A 78 20.02 7.25 -8.95
N CYS A 79 19.89 5.96 -8.70
CA CYS A 79 19.10 5.46 -7.59
C CYS A 79 19.63 4.15 -7.01
N LYS A 80 19.28 3.92 -5.75
CA LYS A 80 19.52 2.65 -5.04
C LYS A 80 18.24 2.17 -4.35
N ALA A 81 18.12 0.87 -4.14
CA ALA A 81 17.09 0.28 -3.31
C ALA A 81 17.61 0.10 -1.88
N LEU A 82 16.83 0.55 -0.91
CA LEU A 82 17.09 0.34 0.51
C LEU A 82 15.75 0.19 1.24
N ASN A 83 15.50 -0.99 1.78
CA ASN A 83 14.27 -1.24 2.54
C ASN A 83 14.37 -0.61 3.94
N TYR A 84 14.03 0.67 4.04
CA TYR A 84 13.99 1.44 5.29
C TYR A 84 12.57 1.82 5.74
N TRP A 85 11.55 1.41 4.97
CA TRP A 85 10.16 1.69 5.29
C TRP A 85 9.63 0.66 6.26
N THR A 86 8.93 1.14 7.28
CA THR A 86 8.22 0.30 8.23
C THR A 86 6.96 1.00 8.72
N SER A 87 5.94 0.23 9.06
CA SER A 87 4.72 0.73 9.68
C SER A 87 4.99 1.28 11.09
N SER A 88 4.28 2.35 11.49
CA SER A 88 4.28 2.83 12.86
C SER A 88 3.85 1.73 13.83
N LEU A 89 2.90 0.89 13.42
CA LEU A 89 2.43 -0.26 14.18
C LEU A 89 3.56 -1.25 14.50
N ILE A 90 4.41 -1.57 13.50
CA ILE A 90 5.56 -2.46 13.70
C ILE A 90 6.62 -1.83 14.60
N ARG A 91 6.87 -0.52 14.44
CA ARG A 91 7.85 0.23 15.26
C ARG A 91 7.42 0.35 16.72
N SER A 92 6.15 0.61 16.97
CA SER A 92 5.60 0.79 18.33
C SER A 92 5.49 -0.54 19.10
N LYS A 93 5.48 -1.68 18.41
CA LYS A 93 5.33 -3.02 18.99
C LYS A 93 4.18 -3.07 20.02
N PRO A 94 2.95 -2.72 19.65
CA PRO A 94 1.84 -2.63 20.60
C PRO A 94 1.54 -3.97 21.24
N LYS A 95 0.99 -3.94 22.45
CA LYS A 95 0.54 -5.15 23.14
C LYS A 95 -0.54 -5.86 22.33
N VAL A 96 -0.34 -7.15 22.17
CA VAL A 96 -1.33 -8.03 21.56
C VAL A 96 -2.48 -8.26 22.54
N ILE A 97 -3.68 -7.87 22.18
CA ILE A 97 -4.89 -8.16 22.96
C ILE A 97 -5.58 -9.35 22.29
N HIS A 98 -5.47 -10.51 22.94
CA HIS A 98 -6.18 -11.70 22.48
C HIS A 98 -7.65 -11.59 22.87
N LYS A 99 -8.55 -11.65 21.89
CA LYS A 99 -9.97 -11.87 22.12
C LYS A 99 -10.33 -13.30 21.72
N THR A 100 -11.05 -13.97 22.60
CA THR A 100 -11.68 -15.26 22.28
C THR A 100 -12.77 -15.01 21.24
N ARG A 101 -12.74 -15.77 20.15
CA ARG A 101 -13.77 -15.75 19.11
C ARG A 101 -14.19 -17.18 18.77
N ASP A 102 -15.30 -17.34 18.11
CA ASP A 102 -15.74 -18.61 17.52
C ASP A 102 -14.76 -19.01 16.40
N PRO A 103 -14.02 -20.12 16.55
CA PRO A 103 -13.02 -20.53 15.57
C PRO A 103 -13.63 -21.00 14.23
N SER A 104 -14.93 -21.30 14.20
CA SER A 104 -15.63 -21.69 12.96
C SER A 104 -15.91 -20.51 12.04
N LYS A 105 -15.72 -19.26 12.52
CA LYS A 105 -16.01 -18.03 11.78
C LYS A 105 -14.71 -17.35 11.35
N LEU A 106 -14.42 -17.36 10.05
CA LEU A 106 -13.29 -16.65 9.49
C LEU A 106 -13.52 -15.14 9.54
N VAL A 107 -12.45 -14.42 9.89
CA VAL A 107 -12.41 -12.95 9.91
C VAL A 107 -11.32 -12.47 8.95
N PHE A 108 -11.72 -11.68 7.98
CA PHE A 108 -10.84 -11.02 7.02
C PHE A 108 -10.66 -9.56 7.42
N LEU A 109 -9.45 -9.02 7.26
CA LEU A 109 -9.13 -7.63 7.61
C LEU A 109 -8.55 -6.88 6.41
N TYR A 110 -9.15 -5.74 6.10
CA TYR A 110 -8.54 -4.68 5.32
C TYR A 110 -8.22 -3.49 6.23
N ASN A 111 -7.02 -2.92 6.11
CA ASN A 111 -6.59 -1.69 6.77
C ASN A 111 -5.93 -0.76 5.75
N GLY A 112 -6.53 0.41 5.51
CA GLY A 112 -6.01 1.41 4.57
C GLY A 112 -7.02 2.50 4.22
N THR A 113 -6.58 3.49 3.44
CA THR A 113 -7.45 4.53 2.91
C THR A 113 -8.45 3.94 1.90
N ASN A 114 -9.57 4.65 1.70
CA ASN A 114 -10.50 4.35 0.60
C ASN A 114 -10.27 5.38 -0.51
N ASP A 115 -9.42 5.03 -1.46
CA ASP A 115 -9.15 5.79 -2.67
C ASP A 115 -9.16 4.87 -3.90
N ILE A 116 -9.11 5.47 -5.09
CA ILE A 116 -9.23 4.75 -6.37
C ILE A 116 -8.13 3.69 -6.53
N ARG A 117 -6.92 3.95 -6.04
CA ARG A 117 -5.78 3.02 -6.11
C ARG A 117 -5.97 1.84 -5.17
N LYS A 118 -6.46 2.08 -3.96
CA LYS A 118 -6.70 1.02 -2.95
C LYS A 118 -7.85 0.10 -3.32
N ASN A 119 -8.76 0.56 -4.18
CA ASN A 119 -9.83 -0.24 -4.80
C ASN A 119 -10.71 -1.00 -3.78
N VAL A 120 -11.04 -0.36 -2.67
CA VAL A 120 -11.82 -0.95 -1.57
C VAL A 120 -13.25 -1.26 -2.01
N THR A 121 -13.76 -0.53 -2.99
CA THR A 121 -15.07 -0.80 -3.61
C THR A 121 -15.12 -2.19 -4.23
N THR A 122 -14.12 -2.58 -5.02
CA THR A 122 -14.02 -3.94 -5.58
C THR A 122 -13.87 -4.99 -4.48
N LEU A 123 -13.06 -4.73 -3.46
CA LEU A 123 -12.92 -5.61 -2.31
C LEU A 123 -14.27 -5.90 -1.66
N THR A 124 -15.04 -4.86 -1.34
CA THR A 124 -16.34 -5.04 -0.68
C THR A 124 -17.38 -5.71 -1.57
N ARG A 125 -17.36 -5.51 -2.90
CA ARG A 125 -18.23 -6.26 -3.84
C ARG A 125 -17.91 -7.75 -3.86
N ILE A 126 -16.63 -8.11 -3.97
CA ILE A 126 -16.18 -9.51 -3.92
C ILE A 126 -16.67 -10.16 -2.62
N PHE A 127 -16.42 -9.50 -1.48
CA PHE A 127 -16.78 -10.05 -0.17
C PHE A 127 -18.27 -10.06 0.09
N ALA A 128 -19.05 -9.13 -0.45
CA ALA A 128 -20.52 -9.19 -0.39
C ALA A 128 -21.07 -10.45 -1.07
N ASN A 129 -20.48 -10.87 -2.20
CA ASN A 129 -20.83 -12.11 -2.89
C ASN A 129 -20.35 -13.35 -2.13
N VAL A 130 -19.10 -13.35 -1.68
CA VAL A 130 -18.46 -14.52 -1.08
C VAL A 130 -19.06 -14.85 0.29
N LEU A 131 -19.38 -13.80 1.08
CA LEU A 131 -19.89 -13.96 2.45
C LEU A 131 -21.41 -14.11 2.53
N GLU A 132 -22.11 -14.03 1.39
CA GLU A 132 -23.53 -14.27 1.34
C GLU A 132 -23.89 -15.65 1.93
N ASN A 133 -24.85 -15.68 2.85
CA ASN A 133 -25.29 -16.90 3.56
C ASN A 133 -24.20 -17.60 4.41
N THR A 134 -23.15 -16.91 4.81
CA THR A 134 -22.14 -17.40 5.75
C THR A 134 -22.18 -16.62 7.07
N GLU A 135 -21.39 -17.10 8.05
CA GLU A 135 -21.16 -16.41 9.34
C GLU A 135 -19.78 -15.71 9.37
N HIS A 136 -19.00 -15.80 8.29
CA HIS A 136 -17.68 -15.16 8.19
C HIS A 136 -17.83 -13.63 8.05
N ILE A 137 -16.76 -12.88 8.36
CA ILE A 137 -16.83 -11.42 8.47
C ILE A 137 -15.65 -10.78 7.74
N LEU A 138 -15.90 -9.70 7.00
CA LEU A 138 -14.90 -8.76 6.56
C LEU A 138 -14.92 -7.51 7.45
N ILE A 139 -13.79 -7.16 8.04
CA ILE A 139 -13.56 -5.88 8.72
C ILE A 139 -12.80 -4.95 7.75
N VAL A 140 -13.37 -3.79 7.48
CA VAL A 140 -12.79 -2.75 6.65
C VAL A 140 -12.45 -1.56 7.54
N LYS A 141 -11.18 -1.42 7.94
CA LYS A 141 -10.69 -0.23 8.62
C LYS A 141 -10.22 0.77 7.58
N THR A 142 -10.92 1.89 7.46
CA THR A 142 -10.65 2.90 6.42
C THR A 142 -10.94 4.31 6.93
N ASN A 143 -10.56 5.34 6.15
CA ASN A 143 -10.80 6.74 6.49
C ASN A 143 -12.23 7.22 6.17
N LYS A 144 -12.91 6.56 5.21
CA LYS A 144 -14.28 6.91 4.78
C LYS A 144 -14.99 5.71 4.12
N PRO A 145 -16.33 5.62 4.25
CA PRO A 145 -17.11 4.50 3.75
C PRO A 145 -17.68 4.69 2.33
N ASP A 146 -17.24 5.73 1.60
CA ASP A 146 -17.84 6.10 0.31
C ASP A 146 -17.76 4.95 -0.70
N ASN A 147 -18.87 4.71 -1.42
CA ASN A 147 -18.99 3.72 -2.48
C ASN A 147 -18.68 2.26 -2.07
N LEU A 148 -18.74 1.93 -0.79
CA LEU A 148 -18.56 0.56 -0.32
C LEU A 148 -19.88 -0.23 -0.40
N THR A 149 -19.78 -1.50 -0.78
CA THR A 149 -20.90 -2.45 -0.65
C THR A 149 -20.93 -2.94 0.79
N ILE A 150 -21.98 -2.57 1.54
CA ILE A 150 -22.14 -2.93 2.94
C ILE A 150 -23.24 -3.98 3.08
N THR A 151 -22.92 -5.07 3.79
CA THR A 151 -23.86 -6.17 4.10
C THR A 151 -23.79 -6.50 5.59
N LYS A 152 -24.61 -7.43 6.07
CA LYS A 152 -24.57 -7.91 7.46
C LYS A 152 -23.20 -8.48 7.86
N ASN A 153 -22.40 -8.95 6.88
CA ASN A 153 -21.10 -9.59 7.07
C ASN A 153 -19.92 -8.63 6.90
N ILE A 154 -20.14 -7.36 6.50
CA ILE A 154 -19.10 -6.37 6.29
C ILE A 154 -19.20 -5.30 7.37
N ARG A 155 -18.14 -5.18 8.18
CA ARG A 155 -18.02 -4.19 9.27
C ARG A 155 -17.04 -3.11 8.87
N VAL A 156 -17.50 -1.86 8.80
CA VAL A 156 -16.65 -0.70 8.46
C VAL A 156 -16.34 0.07 9.72
N ILE A 157 -15.04 0.38 9.92
CA ILE A 157 -14.53 1.19 11.02
C ILE A 157 -13.87 2.42 10.41
N THR A 158 -14.46 3.59 10.62
CA THR A 158 -13.96 4.88 10.08
C THR A 158 -13.28 5.73 11.16
N GLU A 159 -13.57 5.48 12.42
CA GLU A 159 -13.00 6.20 13.55
C GLU A 159 -11.48 6.00 13.62
N ARG A 160 -10.76 7.02 14.08
CA ARG A 160 -9.35 6.88 14.40
C ARG A 160 -9.19 5.95 15.59
N ILE A 161 -8.35 4.95 15.45
CA ILE A 161 -8.06 3.96 16.50
C ILE A 161 -6.57 4.02 16.88
N SER A 162 -6.25 3.58 18.11
CA SER A 162 -4.87 3.49 18.56
C SER A 162 -4.13 2.30 17.94
N ASP A 163 -2.79 2.30 18.03
CA ASP A 163 -1.97 1.17 17.58
C ASP A 163 -2.34 -0.14 18.30
N GLU A 164 -2.71 -0.09 19.59
CA GLU A 164 -3.18 -1.27 20.34
C GLU A 164 -4.51 -1.79 19.81
N GLN A 165 -5.43 -0.90 19.45
CA GLN A 165 -6.71 -1.29 18.85
C GLN A 165 -6.51 -1.88 17.46
N LEU A 166 -5.61 -1.30 16.66
CA LEU A 166 -5.26 -1.84 15.34
C LEU A 166 -4.57 -3.20 15.46
N ALA A 167 -3.62 -3.37 16.39
CA ALA A 167 -3.01 -4.65 16.68
C ALA A 167 -4.04 -5.71 17.08
N SER A 168 -5.07 -5.31 17.83
CA SER A 168 -6.17 -6.20 18.21
C SER A 168 -6.97 -6.68 17.01
N LEU A 169 -7.17 -5.84 15.98
CA LEU A 169 -7.81 -6.24 14.73
C LEU A 169 -6.95 -7.25 13.96
N PHE A 170 -5.64 -7.01 13.87
CA PHE A 170 -4.72 -7.98 13.24
C PHE A 170 -4.71 -9.32 13.99
N ASN A 171 -4.76 -9.31 15.30
CA ASN A 171 -4.84 -10.56 16.08
C ASN A 171 -6.17 -11.28 15.91
N LEU A 172 -7.26 -10.54 15.80
CA LEU A 172 -8.60 -11.09 15.63
C LEU A 172 -8.79 -11.74 14.24
N CYS A 173 -8.17 -11.20 13.19
CA CYS A 173 -8.36 -11.71 11.84
C CYS A 173 -7.60 -13.03 11.60
N ASP A 174 -8.07 -13.79 10.60
CA ASP A 174 -7.39 -14.97 10.05
C ASP A 174 -6.56 -14.60 8.83
N TYR A 175 -7.06 -13.65 8.04
CA TYR A 175 -6.45 -13.21 6.79
C TYR A 175 -6.44 -11.70 6.70
N CYS A 176 -5.34 -11.13 6.21
CA CYS A 176 -5.32 -9.77 5.68
C CYS A 176 -5.67 -9.81 4.19
N VAL A 177 -6.48 -8.86 3.72
CA VAL A 177 -6.93 -8.85 2.34
C VAL A 177 -6.89 -7.47 1.72
N THR A 178 -6.48 -7.37 0.45
CA THR A 178 -6.52 -6.11 -0.30
C THR A 178 -6.71 -6.35 -1.79
N CYS A 179 -7.41 -5.43 -2.45
CA CYS A 179 -7.58 -5.34 -3.89
C CYS A 179 -6.84 -4.13 -4.47
N THR A 180 -5.82 -3.63 -3.78
CA THR A 180 -5.05 -2.47 -4.23
C THR A 180 -4.52 -2.66 -5.66
N ARG A 181 -4.45 -1.58 -6.42
CA ARG A 181 -3.95 -1.55 -7.80
C ARG A 181 -2.44 -1.36 -7.88
N GLY A 182 -1.83 -0.93 -6.79
CA GLY A 182 -0.40 -0.73 -6.68
C GLY A 182 0.00 -0.17 -5.31
N GLU A 183 1.23 -0.42 -4.91
CA GLU A 183 1.82 0.04 -3.66
C GLU A 183 3.29 0.41 -3.86
N GLY A 184 3.75 1.42 -3.13
CA GLY A 184 5.16 1.73 -3.04
C GLY A 184 5.89 0.91 -1.98
N VAL A 185 5.21 0.57 -0.87
CA VAL A 185 5.77 -0.20 0.25
C VAL A 185 4.99 -1.46 0.56
N GLY A 186 3.65 -1.41 0.52
CA GLY A 186 2.80 -2.54 0.90
C GLY A 186 2.66 -2.70 2.42
N LEU A 187 2.34 -1.63 3.14
CA LEU A 187 2.28 -1.64 4.60
C LEU A 187 1.35 -2.70 5.17
N LEU A 188 0.15 -2.91 4.58
CA LEU A 188 -0.77 -3.96 5.03
C LEU A 188 -0.14 -5.35 4.97
N HIS A 189 0.70 -5.61 3.95
CA HIS A 189 1.39 -6.89 3.80
C HIS A 189 2.46 -7.07 4.89
N LEU A 190 3.24 -6.02 5.17
CA LEU A 190 4.26 -6.04 6.23
C LEU A 190 3.62 -6.18 7.62
N GLU A 191 2.52 -5.48 7.86
CA GLU A 191 1.74 -5.58 9.12
C GLU A 191 1.14 -6.98 9.26
N GLY A 192 0.49 -7.51 8.22
CA GLY A 192 -0.04 -8.87 8.22
C GLY A 192 1.04 -9.91 8.52
N TYR A 193 2.19 -9.83 7.85
CA TYR A 193 3.34 -10.70 8.11
C TYR A 193 3.84 -10.60 9.55
N TYR A 194 3.97 -9.37 10.09
CA TYR A 194 4.38 -9.14 11.48
C TYR A 194 3.45 -9.83 12.50
N PHE A 195 2.15 -9.87 12.21
CA PHE A 195 1.14 -10.55 13.04
C PHE A 195 0.90 -12.01 12.63
N ASN A 196 1.76 -12.60 11.79
CA ASN A 196 1.64 -13.98 11.29
C ASN A 196 0.28 -14.25 10.61
N LYS A 197 -0.22 -13.29 9.82
CA LYS A 197 -1.48 -13.43 9.08
C LYS A 197 -1.19 -13.67 7.60
N PRO A 198 -1.76 -14.73 6.98
CA PRO A 198 -1.73 -14.90 5.53
C PRO A 198 -2.37 -13.71 4.83
N ILE A 199 -1.82 -13.34 3.67
CA ILE A 199 -2.24 -12.16 2.93
C ILE A 199 -2.89 -12.60 1.63
N ILE A 200 -4.11 -12.13 1.37
CA ILE A 200 -4.84 -12.34 0.12
C ILE A 200 -4.74 -11.05 -0.71
N SER A 201 -4.00 -11.09 -1.82
CA SER A 201 -3.71 -9.93 -2.67
C SER A 201 -3.21 -10.39 -4.03
N HIS A 202 -3.14 -9.51 -5.04
CA HIS A 202 -2.31 -9.82 -6.21
C HIS A 202 -0.82 -9.87 -5.85
N LYS A 203 -0.04 -10.54 -6.69
CA LYS A 203 1.42 -10.72 -6.48
C LYS A 203 2.22 -9.99 -7.57
N GLN A 204 1.92 -8.72 -7.85
CA GLN A 204 2.56 -7.93 -8.89
C GLN A 204 3.29 -6.71 -8.28
N GLY A 205 4.15 -6.06 -9.09
CA GLY A 205 4.90 -4.88 -8.66
C GLY A 205 5.81 -5.20 -7.47
N VAL A 206 5.78 -4.34 -6.46
CA VAL A 206 6.59 -4.48 -5.23
C VAL A 206 6.30 -5.76 -4.46
N PHE A 207 5.11 -6.35 -4.61
CA PHE A 207 4.72 -7.55 -3.87
C PHE A 207 5.53 -8.79 -4.24
N LYS A 208 6.19 -8.81 -5.41
CA LYS A 208 7.14 -9.87 -5.79
C LYS A 208 8.39 -9.90 -4.90
N GLN A 209 8.68 -8.79 -4.23
CA GLN A 209 9.94 -8.60 -3.49
C GLN A 209 9.74 -8.46 -1.97
N LEU A 210 8.49 -8.49 -1.48
CA LEU A 210 8.20 -8.34 -0.04
C LEU A 210 8.71 -9.50 0.82
N GLY A 211 8.95 -10.67 0.24
CA GLY A 211 9.35 -11.86 1.00
C GLY A 211 8.29 -12.40 1.95
N VAL A 212 7.01 -12.06 1.71
CA VAL A 212 5.87 -12.53 2.51
C VAL A 212 5.01 -13.49 1.68
N ASP A 213 4.37 -14.44 2.36
CA ASP A 213 3.47 -15.38 1.70
C ASP A 213 2.16 -14.68 1.31
N ILE A 214 1.86 -14.68 0.01
CA ILE A 214 0.67 -14.09 -0.57
C ILE A 214 -0.15 -15.20 -1.24
N ILE A 215 -1.41 -15.31 -0.87
CA ILE A 215 -2.42 -16.08 -1.60
C ILE A 215 -2.86 -15.19 -2.78
N PRO A 216 -2.49 -15.56 -4.03
CA PRO A 216 -2.60 -14.64 -5.15
C PRO A 216 -4.04 -14.51 -5.64
N LEU A 217 -4.55 -13.28 -5.68
CA LEU A 217 -5.74 -12.94 -6.45
C LEU A 217 -5.35 -12.72 -7.92
N PRO A 218 -6.10 -13.26 -8.87
CA PRO A 218 -5.93 -12.98 -10.30
C PRO A 218 -6.06 -11.49 -10.59
N SER A 219 -5.13 -10.96 -11.38
CA SER A 219 -5.10 -9.53 -11.72
C SER A 219 -4.54 -9.31 -13.12
N ASN A 220 -4.97 -8.25 -13.77
CA ASN A 220 -4.52 -7.82 -15.08
C ASN A 220 -3.87 -6.45 -15.00
N GLU A 221 -2.82 -6.22 -15.77
CA GLU A 221 -2.26 -4.89 -15.96
C GLU A 221 -3.20 -4.08 -16.85
N VAL A 222 -3.61 -2.89 -16.40
CA VAL A 222 -4.57 -2.03 -17.07
C VAL A 222 -4.08 -0.59 -17.11
N ASP A 223 -4.51 0.16 -18.12
CA ASP A 223 -4.29 1.60 -18.19
C ASP A 223 -5.06 2.31 -17.07
N ILE A 224 -4.48 3.39 -16.55
CA ILE A 224 -5.09 4.17 -15.48
C ILE A 224 -6.26 4.98 -16.06
N ASP A 225 -7.46 4.76 -15.53
CA ASP A 225 -8.61 5.61 -15.81
C ASP A 225 -8.49 6.92 -15.00
N TYR A 226 -8.10 7.99 -15.67
CA TYR A 226 -7.96 9.31 -15.06
C TYR A 226 -9.27 10.06 -14.81
N THR A 227 -10.42 9.50 -15.18
CA THR A 227 -11.74 10.16 -15.02
C THR A 227 -12.02 10.50 -13.55
N HIS A 228 -11.66 9.60 -12.65
CA HIS A 228 -11.88 9.73 -11.21
C HIS A 228 -10.61 10.06 -10.41
N VAL A 229 -9.48 10.25 -11.09
CA VAL A 229 -8.23 10.65 -10.42
C VAL A 229 -8.24 12.16 -10.21
N PRO A 230 -8.04 12.66 -8.97
CA PRO A 230 -7.91 14.09 -8.70
C PRO A 230 -6.83 14.74 -9.57
N LYS A 231 -7.05 15.98 -10.01
CA LYS A 231 -6.11 16.66 -10.92
C LYS A 231 -4.66 16.66 -10.43
N PHE A 232 -4.45 16.89 -9.13
CA PHE A 232 -3.12 16.96 -8.53
C PHE A 232 -2.41 15.59 -8.44
N LEU A 233 -3.15 14.48 -8.58
CA LEU A 233 -2.59 13.12 -8.58
C LEU A 233 -2.38 12.54 -9.98
N LYS A 234 -2.76 13.25 -11.05
CA LYS A 234 -2.66 12.69 -12.41
C LYS A 234 -1.23 12.39 -12.85
N ASN A 235 -0.27 13.22 -12.42
CA ASN A 235 1.14 12.95 -12.70
C ASN A 235 1.73 11.93 -11.72
N VAL A 236 1.19 11.86 -10.50
CA VAL A 236 1.62 10.90 -9.47
C VAL A 236 1.26 9.47 -9.88
N PHE A 237 0.05 9.27 -10.39
CA PHE A 237 -0.37 7.98 -10.96
C PHE A 237 -0.12 7.99 -12.46
N TYR A 238 1.02 7.47 -12.90
CA TYR A 238 1.44 7.44 -14.29
C TYR A 238 1.78 6.02 -14.73
N GLY A 239 1.58 5.71 -16.02
CA GLY A 239 1.78 4.36 -16.55
C GLY A 239 0.54 3.49 -16.38
N LYS A 240 0.74 2.31 -15.79
CA LYS A 240 -0.30 1.31 -15.56
C LYS A 240 -0.32 0.84 -14.11
N TRP A 241 -1.40 0.19 -13.74
CA TRP A 241 -1.55 -0.51 -12.47
C TRP A 241 -2.21 -1.88 -12.66
N TRP A 242 -2.44 -2.62 -11.60
CA TRP A 242 -3.02 -3.97 -11.66
C TRP A 242 -4.44 -3.96 -11.12
N ASP A 243 -5.42 -4.30 -11.97
CA ASP A 243 -6.81 -4.44 -11.56
C ASP A 243 -7.14 -5.91 -11.26
N ILE A 244 -7.93 -6.13 -10.21
CA ILE A 244 -8.32 -7.48 -9.76
C ILE A 244 -9.39 -8.05 -10.68
N ASP A 245 -9.21 -9.31 -11.13
CA ASP A 245 -10.28 -10.09 -11.77
C ASP A 245 -11.28 -10.53 -10.69
N GLU A 246 -12.39 -9.82 -10.59
CA GLU A 246 -13.41 -10.04 -9.54
C GLU A 246 -13.96 -11.46 -9.58
N ASN A 247 -14.32 -11.97 -10.78
CA ASN A 247 -14.96 -13.27 -10.92
C ASN A 247 -14.05 -14.44 -10.51
N ASN A 248 -12.80 -14.39 -10.90
CA ASN A 248 -11.84 -15.43 -10.52
C ASN A 248 -11.37 -15.26 -9.08
N SER A 249 -11.30 -14.03 -8.56
CA SER A 249 -11.01 -13.77 -7.13
C SER A 249 -12.11 -14.30 -6.21
N ILE A 250 -13.38 -14.19 -6.60
CA ILE A 250 -14.51 -14.82 -5.88
C ILE A 250 -14.28 -16.33 -5.74
N LYS A 251 -13.84 -17.02 -6.81
CA LYS A 251 -13.57 -18.46 -6.76
C LYS A 251 -12.43 -18.79 -5.78
N VAL A 252 -11.35 -18.01 -5.81
CA VAL A 252 -10.21 -18.18 -4.89
C VAL A 252 -10.66 -18.05 -3.44
N ILE A 253 -11.41 -17.00 -3.11
CA ILE A 253 -11.84 -16.74 -1.72
C ILE A 253 -12.88 -17.77 -1.27
N LYS A 254 -13.82 -18.18 -2.15
CA LYS A 254 -14.78 -19.26 -1.84
C LYS A 254 -14.07 -20.57 -1.51
N LYS A 255 -12.96 -20.89 -2.18
CA LYS A 255 -12.15 -22.08 -1.86
C LYS A 255 -11.56 -21.96 -0.45
N ILE A 256 -10.98 -20.83 -0.08
CA ILE A 256 -10.43 -20.59 1.28
C ILE A 256 -11.50 -20.77 2.36
N ILE A 257 -12.74 -20.34 2.10
CA ILE A 257 -13.84 -20.44 3.07
C ILE A 257 -14.35 -21.89 3.21
N SER A 258 -14.19 -22.72 2.17
CA SER A 258 -14.67 -24.12 2.17
C SER A 258 -13.66 -25.11 2.76
N GLU A 259 -12.43 -24.73 2.99
CA GLU A 259 -11.37 -25.53 3.62
C GLU A 259 -11.41 -25.40 5.14
#